data_bd2bf79001e7081e35f1a638a30af8cf
#
_entry.id   bd2bf79001e7081e35f1a638a30af8cf
#
_cell.length_a   1.000
_cell.length_b   1.000
_cell.length_c   1.000
_cell.angle_alpha   90.00
_cell.angle_beta   90.00
_cell.angle_gamma   90.00
#
_symmetry.space_group_name_H-M   'P 1'
#
loop_
_entity.id
_entity.type
_entity.pdbx_description
1 polymer ?
#
loop_
_entity_poly.entity_id
_entity_poly.type
_entity_poly.pdbx_seq_one_letter_code
_entity_poly.pdbx_strand_id
1 'polypeptide(L)'
;YKGQIPELNEGFHAYKVASHRHTPEIEQTLSKLSGEKVIITFVPHLLPVNRGILATVYADIKDGVTFEQIRKAYEDFYKDEFFVRLLDDGKCADIHNIKYSNFCDVSIHHDKRANKLVACAAIDNMVKGAAGQAIQNMNIIFGLDEKTGLVIVPPAF
;
A
#
# COMPACT_ATOMS: atom_id res chain seq x y z
N TYR A 1 -17.35 6.99 19.77
CA TYR A 1 -16.35 6.61 18.78
C TYR A 1 -17.08 6.24 17.49
N LYS A 2 -17.19 7.17 16.54
CA LYS A 2 -17.78 6.90 15.23
C LYS A 2 -16.84 5.97 14.46
N GLY A 3 -17.15 4.69 14.38
CA GLY A 3 -16.31 3.70 13.68
C GLY A 3 -16.42 2.30 14.25
N GLN A 4 -17.44 2.02 15.06
CA GLN A 4 -17.74 0.65 15.48
C GLN A 4 -18.44 -0.12 14.35
N ILE A 5 -18.24 -1.44 14.29
CA ILE A 5 -18.83 -2.31 13.25
C ILE A 5 -20.32 -2.07 13.02
N PRO A 6 -21.18 -1.86 14.06
CA PRO A 6 -22.59 -1.57 13.85
C PRO A 6 -22.85 -0.25 13.11
N GLU A 7 -21.98 0.74 13.28
CA GLU A 7 -22.11 2.05 12.60
C GLU A 7 -21.57 2.02 11.17
N LEU A 8 -20.68 1.08 10.86
CA LEU A 8 -20.09 0.90 9.53
C LEU A 8 -20.84 -0.13 8.69
N ASN A 9 -21.72 -0.93 9.30
CA ASN A 9 -22.47 -1.94 8.57
C ASN A 9 -23.28 -1.29 7.44
N GLU A 10 -23.01 -1.73 6.19
CA GLU A 10 -23.55 -1.12 4.96
C GLU A 10 -23.19 0.36 4.76
N GLY A 11 -22.31 0.91 5.61
CA GLY A 11 -21.84 2.29 5.55
C GLY A 11 -20.46 2.37 4.90
N PHE A 12 -20.28 3.34 4.00
CA PHE A 12 -19.00 3.66 3.38
C PHE A 12 -18.87 5.18 3.28
N HIS A 13 -17.84 5.76 3.91
CA HIS A 13 -17.69 7.21 3.90
C HIS A 13 -16.23 7.65 3.98
N ALA A 14 -15.96 8.83 3.40
CA ALA A 14 -14.68 9.51 3.58
C ALA A 14 -14.58 10.12 5.00
N TYR A 15 -13.38 10.16 5.56
CA TYR A 15 -13.12 10.82 6.84
C TYR A 15 -11.86 11.65 6.78
N LYS A 16 -11.78 12.72 7.60
CA LYS A 16 -10.62 13.63 7.69
C LYS A 16 -10.09 14.08 6.32
N VAL A 17 -10.99 14.37 5.40
CA VAL A 17 -10.64 14.86 4.06
C VAL A 17 -9.77 16.11 4.19
N ALA A 18 -8.66 16.17 3.47
CA ALA A 18 -7.66 17.24 3.49
C ALA A 18 -7.11 17.62 4.89
N SER A 19 -7.32 16.79 5.91
CA SER A 19 -6.90 17.07 7.29
C SER A 19 -6.36 15.84 8.03
N HIS A 20 -6.07 14.78 7.30
CA HIS A 20 -5.57 13.53 7.91
C HIS A 20 -4.10 13.69 8.36
N ARG A 21 -3.78 13.18 9.56
CA ARG A 21 -2.44 13.28 10.16
C ARG A 21 -1.32 12.62 9.35
N HIS A 22 -1.64 11.64 8.50
CA HIS A 22 -0.66 10.99 7.63
C HIS A 22 -0.31 11.80 6.38
N THR A 23 -1.09 12.82 6.01
CA THR A 23 -0.80 13.62 4.81
C THR A 23 0.60 14.22 4.84
N PRO A 24 1.03 14.97 5.90
CA PRO A 24 2.38 15.53 5.94
C PRO A 24 3.47 14.46 6.00
N GLU A 25 3.20 13.30 6.61
CA GLU A 25 4.15 12.19 6.68
C GLU A 25 4.40 11.58 5.29
N ILE A 26 3.33 11.35 4.53
CA ILE A 26 3.42 10.85 3.15
C ILE A 26 4.15 11.86 2.26
N GLU A 27 3.77 13.14 2.34
CA GLU A 27 4.43 14.22 1.57
C GLU A 27 5.91 14.34 1.90
N GLN A 28 6.29 14.25 3.18
CA GLN A 28 7.68 14.27 3.62
C GLN A 28 8.48 13.11 3.02
N THR A 29 7.92 11.89 3.06
CA THR A 29 8.58 10.70 2.54
C THR A 29 8.75 10.77 1.02
N LEU A 30 7.68 11.12 0.30
CA LEU A 30 7.72 11.27 -1.15
C LEU A 30 8.68 12.39 -1.59
N SER A 31 8.70 13.52 -0.87
CA SER A 31 9.61 14.63 -1.17
C SER A 31 11.07 14.25 -0.96
N LYS A 32 11.38 13.46 0.08
CA LYS A 32 12.74 12.95 0.31
C LYS A 32 13.20 12.00 -0.81
N LEU A 33 12.30 11.14 -1.27
CA LEU A 33 12.60 10.16 -2.32
C LEU A 33 12.74 10.81 -3.69
N SER A 34 11.91 11.79 -4.02
CA SER A 34 11.95 12.50 -5.31
C SER A 34 13.04 13.57 -5.40
N GLY A 35 13.52 14.07 -4.27
CA GLY A 35 14.38 15.24 -4.20
C GLY A 35 13.67 16.57 -4.43
N GLU A 36 12.35 16.56 -4.59
CA GLU A 36 11.52 17.72 -4.86
C GLU A 36 10.34 17.76 -3.89
N LYS A 37 9.73 18.94 -3.69
CA LYS A 37 8.53 19.08 -2.85
C LYS A 37 7.34 18.41 -3.53
N VAL A 38 6.82 17.36 -2.90
CA VAL A 38 5.61 16.65 -3.35
C VAL A 38 4.45 17.07 -2.47
N ILE A 39 3.31 17.40 -3.10
CA ILE A 39 2.03 17.68 -2.44
C ILE A 39 1.02 16.69 -3.00
N ILE A 40 0.24 16.08 -2.10
CA ILE A 40 -0.76 15.09 -2.48
C ILE A 40 -2.17 15.49 -2.01
N THR A 41 -3.16 14.96 -2.71
CA THR A 41 -4.53 14.92 -2.18
C THR A 41 -4.76 13.54 -1.59
N PHE A 42 -4.94 13.48 -0.27
CA PHE A 42 -5.18 12.23 0.46
C PHE A 42 -6.59 12.20 1.04
N VAL A 43 -7.39 11.22 0.62
CA VAL A 43 -8.78 11.07 1.04
C VAL A 43 -9.00 9.64 1.55
N PRO A 44 -8.83 9.40 2.85
CA PRO A 44 -9.11 8.08 3.42
C PRO A 44 -10.62 7.83 3.54
N HIS A 45 -10.97 6.56 3.41
CA HIS A 45 -12.34 6.08 3.55
C HIS A 45 -12.42 4.95 4.57
N LEU A 46 -13.51 4.88 5.29
CA LEU A 46 -13.86 3.75 6.15
C LEU A 46 -14.77 2.80 5.39
N LEU A 47 -14.38 1.53 5.36
CA LEU A 47 -15.14 0.44 4.76
C LEU A 47 -15.65 -0.51 5.84
N PRO A 48 -16.79 -1.20 5.62
CA PRO A 48 -17.32 -2.21 6.53
C PRO A 48 -16.56 -3.54 6.41
N VAL A 49 -15.24 -3.49 6.60
CA VAL A 49 -14.36 -4.66 6.59
C VAL A 49 -13.59 -4.76 7.89
N ASN A 50 -13.37 -5.96 8.39
CA ASN A 50 -12.71 -6.17 9.67
C ASN A 50 -11.20 -5.87 9.61
N ARG A 51 -10.56 -6.14 8.46
CA ARG A 51 -9.12 -6.00 8.27
C ARG A 51 -8.81 -5.65 6.82
N GLY A 52 -7.72 -4.92 6.65
CA GLY A 52 -7.14 -4.56 5.37
C GLY A 52 -7.11 -3.06 5.12
N ILE A 53 -6.12 -2.65 4.35
CA ILE A 53 -6.01 -1.32 3.74
C ILE A 53 -5.77 -1.54 2.26
N LEU A 54 -6.57 -0.88 1.43
CA LEU A 54 -6.32 -0.76 0.00
C LEU A 54 -6.02 0.70 -0.31
N ALA A 55 -4.84 0.97 -0.83
CA ALA A 55 -4.46 2.29 -1.33
C ALA A 55 -4.49 2.28 -2.86
N THR A 56 -5.09 3.31 -3.45
CA THR A 56 -5.03 3.56 -4.89
C THR A 56 -4.37 4.90 -5.12
N VAL A 57 -3.30 4.90 -5.91
CA VAL A 57 -2.47 6.07 -6.21
C VAL A 57 -2.54 6.36 -7.71
N TYR A 58 -2.71 7.61 -8.05
CA TYR A 58 -2.70 8.10 -9.43
C TYR A 58 -1.49 9.00 -9.61
N ALA A 59 -0.71 8.77 -10.66
CA ALA A 59 0.43 9.61 -11.03
C ALA A 59 0.46 9.86 -12.53
N ASP A 60 0.90 11.05 -12.91
CA ASP A 60 1.16 11.36 -14.31
C ASP A 60 2.39 10.61 -14.81
N ILE A 61 2.30 10.04 -16.00
CA ILE A 61 3.45 9.43 -16.66
C ILE A 61 4.19 10.54 -17.41
N LYS A 62 5.49 10.69 -17.13
CA LYS A 62 6.34 11.71 -17.78
C LYS A 62 6.44 11.43 -19.28
N ASP A 63 6.54 12.49 -20.05
CA ASP A 63 6.74 12.38 -21.50
C ASP A 63 7.96 11.53 -21.84
N GLY A 64 7.80 10.64 -22.82
CA GLY A 64 8.84 9.72 -23.26
C GLY A 64 9.06 8.49 -22.37
N VAL A 65 8.33 8.35 -21.26
CA VAL A 65 8.39 7.16 -20.39
C VAL A 65 7.29 6.18 -20.82
N THR A 66 7.67 4.91 -21.07
CA THR A 66 6.71 3.86 -21.39
C THR A 66 6.24 3.11 -20.14
N PHE A 67 5.09 2.46 -20.25
CA PHE A 67 4.57 1.65 -19.13
C PHE A 67 5.48 0.45 -18.83
N GLU A 68 6.12 -0.13 -19.84
CA GLU A 68 7.08 -1.22 -19.70
C GLU A 68 8.32 -0.78 -18.88
N GLN A 69 8.79 0.44 -19.08
CA GLN A 69 9.87 1.01 -18.27
C GLN A 69 9.45 1.20 -16.80
N ILE A 70 8.22 1.65 -16.58
CA ILE A 70 7.66 1.76 -15.22
C ILE A 70 7.56 0.38 -14.58
N ARG A 71 6.99 -0.61 -15.29
CA ARG A 71 6.88 -1.98 -14.83
C ARG A 71 8.23 -2.53 -14.41
N LYS A 72 9.22 -2.39 -15.27
CA LYS A 72 10.58 -2.84 -15.00
C LYS A 72 11.18 -2.13 -13.77
N ALA A 73 10.94 -0.85 -13.59
CA ALA A 73 11.41 -0.12 -12.42
C ALA A 73 10.83 -0.69 -11.11
N TYR A 74 9.55 -1.05 -11.09
CA TYR A 74 8.92 -1.72 -9.95
C TYR A 74 9.50 -3.12 -9.72
N GLU A 75 9.69 -3.91 -10.78
CA GLU A 75 10.30 -5.23 -10.70
C GLU A 75 11.72 -5.17 -10.13
N ASP A 76 12.55 -4.26 -10.66
CA ASP A 76 13.93 -4.09 -10.20
C ASP A 76 14.02 -3.59 -8.75
N PHE A 77 13.07 -2.71 -8.35
CA PHE A 77 13.04 -2.14 -7.00
C PHE A 77 12.60 -3.16 -5.94
N TYR A 78 11.62 -4.00 -6.25
CA TYR A 78 11.04 -4.95 -5.30
C TYR A 78 11.54 -6.39 -5.43
N LYS A 79 12.46 -6.69 -6.35
CA LYS A 79 12.94 -8.06 -6.63
C LYS A 79 13.49 -8.81 -5.40
N ASP A 80 14.11 -8.08 -4.48
CA ASP A 80 14.75 -8.64 -3.29
C ASP A 80 13.89 -8.43 -2.01
N GLU A 81 12.71 -7.82 -2.13
CA GLU A 81 11.82 -7.47 -1.03
C GLU A 81 10.84 -8.59 -0.74
N PHE A 82 11.17 -9.47 0.21
CA PHE A 82 10.40 -10.69 0.50
C PHE A 82 8.91 -10.43 0.78
N PHE A 83 8.58 -9.34 1.48
CA PHE A 83 7.21 -9.04 1.86
C PHE A 83 6.45 -8.18 0.85
N VAL A 84 7.05 -7.82 -0.28
CA VAL A 84 6.36 -7.09 -1.35
C VAL A 84 6.17 -8.00 -2.55
N ARG A 85 4.92 -8.15 -2.99
CA ARG A 85 4.58 -8.96 -4.17
C ARG A 85 4.04 -8.05 -5.26
N LEU A 86 4.84 -7.83 -6.30
CA LEU A 86 4.36 -7.17 -7.50
C LEU A 86 3.53 -8.19 -8.31
N LEU A 87 2.25 -7.91 -8.46
CA LEU A 87 1.32 -8.81 -9.14
C LEU A 87 1.52 -8.79 -10.67
N ASP A 88 1.18 -9.90 -11.32
CA ASP A 88 1.20 -10.02 -12.79
C ASP A 88 0.28 -8.98 -13.44
N ASP A 89 0.52 -8.70 -14.71
CA ASP A 89 -0.31 -7.80 -15.49
C ASP A 89 -1.78 -8.24 -15.50
N GLY A 90 -2.67 -7.26 -15.35
CA GLY A 90 -4.11 -7.48 -15.30
C GLY A 90 -4.66 -7.97 -13.96
N LYS A 91 -3.79 -8.32 -12.99
CA LYS A 91 -4.24 -8.63 -11.63
C LYS A 91 -4.33 -7.36 -10.80
N CYS A 92 -5.29 -7.31 -9.87
CA CYS A 92 -5.46 -6.21 -8.93
C CYS A 92 -5.10 -6.63 -7.51
N ALA A 93 -4.51 -5.71 -6.76
CA ALA A 93 -4.28 -5.90 -5.33
C ALA A 93 -5.64 -6.02 -4.59
N ASP A 94 -5.75 -7.01 -3.71
CA ASP A 94 -6.96 -7.31 -2.98
C ASP A 94 -6.64 -7.56 -1.50
N ILE A 95 -7.37 -6.90 -0.60
CA ILE A 95 -7.22 -7.09 0.85
C ILE A 95 -7.52 -8.51 1.31
N HIS A 96 -8.28 -9.29 0.54
CA HIS A 96 -8.56 -10.68 0.85
C HIS A 96 -7.29 -11.54 0.85
N ASN A 97 -6.35 -11.25 -0.05
CA ASN A 97 -5.15 -12.07 -0.30
C ASN A 97 -4.01 -11.82 0.70
N ILE A 98 -4.11 -10.77 1.51
CA ILE A 98 -3.04 -10.36 2.45
C ILE A 98 -3.44 -10.45 3.93
N LYS A 99 -4.68 -10.79 4.24
CA LYS A 99 -5.16 -10.88 5.63
C LYS A 99 -4.25 -11.78 6.46
N TYR A 100 -3.99 -11.34 7.69
CA TYR A 100 -3.17 -12.04 8.69
C TYR A 100 -1.71 -12.29 8.27
N SER A 101 -1.22 -11.62 7.23
CA SER A 101 0.15 -11.75 6.75
C SER A 101 0.89 -10.42 6.79
N ASN A 102 2.23 -10.49 6.72
CA ASN A 102 3.07 -9.30 6.58
C ASN A 102 3.31 -8.91 5.12
N PHE A 103 2.61 -9.51 4.18
CA PHE A 103 2.75 -9.18 2.76
C PHE A 103 2.07 -7.87 2.38
N CYS A 104 2.64 -7.22 1.36
CA CYS A 104 2.07 -6.11 0.63
C CYS A 104 1.94 -6.53 -0.84
N ASP A 105 0.71 -6.61 -1.35
CA ASP A 105 0.46 -6.84 -2.77
C ASP A 105 0.40 -5.49 -3.48
N VAL A 106 1.18 -5.37 -4.55
CA VAL A 106 1.23 -4.17 -5.39
C VAL A 106 0.81 -4.54 -6.81
N SER A 107 -0.11 -3.80 -7.38
CA SER A 107 -0.47 -3.89 -8.80
C SER A 107 -0.36 -2.53 -9.46
N ILE A 108 0.09 -2.51 -10.71
CA ILE A 108 0.23 -1.28 -11.50
C ILE A 108 -0.52 -1.42 -12.81
N HIS A 109 -1.17 -0.35 -13.21
CA HIS A 109 -2.02 -0.30 -14.39
C HIS A 109 -1.77 1.00 -15.15
N HIS A 110 -1.91 0.95 -16.49
CA HIS A 110 -1.83 2.11 -17.36
C HIS A 110 -3.23 2.54 -17.80
N ASP A 111 -3.72 3.66 -17.29
CA ASP A 111 -4.87 4.32 -17.93
C ASP A 111 -4.39 5.06 -19.20
N LYS A 112 -4.46 4.36 -20.33
CA LYS A 112 -3.99 4.88 -21.63
C LYS A 112 -4.74 6.13 -22.07
N ARG A 113 -6.01 6.32 -21.67
CA ARG A 113 -6.81 7.47 -22.06
C ARG A 113 -6.35 8.75 -21.39
N ALA A 114 -6.00 8.63 -20.10
CA ALA A 114 -5.56 9.75 -19.28
C ALA A 114 -4.03 9.86 -19.18
N ASN A 115 -3.29 8.91 -19.78
CA ASN A 115 -1.83 8.74 -19.64
C ASN A 115 -1.37 8.75 -18.18
N LYS A 116 -2.07 7.97 -17.34
CA LYS A 116 -1.76 7.90 -15.90
C LYS A 116 -1.35 6.49 -15.49
N LEU A 117 -0.39 6.45 -14.59
CA LEU A 117 -0.14 5.27 -13.77
C LEU A 117 -1.22 5.19 -12.68
N VAL A 118 -1.83 4.03 -12.54
CA VAL A 118 -2.67 3.68 -11.40
C VAL A 118 -1.97 2.57 -10.64
N ALA A 119 -1.51 2.85 -9.43
CA ALA A 119 -0.89 1.85 -8.56
C ALA A 119 -1.83 1.54 -7.40
N CYS A 120 -2.08 0.25 -7.18
CA CYS A 120 -2.87 -0.21 -6.04
C CYS A 120 -1.99 -1.04 -5.12
N ALA A 121 -2.12 -0.83 -3.81
CA ALA A 121 -1.41 -1.61 -2.81
C ALA A 121 -2.39 -2.09 -1.74
N ALA A 122 -2.29 -3.38 -1.37
CA ALA A 122 -3.09 -3.98 -0.31
C ALA A 122 -2.20 -4.51 0.80
N ILE A 123 -2.55 -4.22 2.05
CA ILE A 123 -1.88 -4.72 3.25
C ILE A 123 -2.88 -5.09 4.32
N ASP A 124 -2.50 -5.96 5.25
CA ASP A 124 -3.21 -6.13 6.52
C ASP A 124 -2.86 -4.95 7.44
N ASN A 125 -3.87 -4.17 7.83
CA ASN A 125 -3.70 -2.98 8.64
C ASN A 125 -3.15 -3.23 10.04
N MET A 126 -3.32 -4.45 10.60
CA MET A 126 -2.86 -4.79 11.94
C MET A 126 -1.52 -5.55 11.93
N VAL A 127 -1.15 -6.19 10.82
CA VAL A 127 0.14 -6.86 10.65
C VAL A 127 1.12 -5.93 9.93
N LYS A 128 1.12 -5.88 8.59
CA LYS A 128 2.04 -5.01 7.82
C LYS A 128 1.84 -3.54 8.13
N GLY A 129 0.60 -3.11 8.38
CA GLY A 129 0.28 -1.73 8.72
C GLY A 129 0.58 -1.33 10.19
N ALA A 130 0.96 -2.27 11.05
CA ALA A 130 1.19 -2.01 12.48
C ALA A 130 2.26 -2.94 13.08
N ALA A 131 1.85 -3.99 13.82
CA ALA A 131 2.76 -4.81 14.61
C ALA A 131 3.79 -5.57 13.75
N GLY A 132 3.39 -6.08 12.60
CA GLY A 132 4.30 -6.81 11.72
C GLY A 132 5.41 -5.91 11.15
N GLN A 133 5.09 -4.67 10.78
CA GLN A 133 6.11 -3.72 10.34
C GLN A 133 7.05 -3.32 11.48
N ALA A 134 6.54 -3.20 12.71
CA ALA A 134 7.38 -2.91 13.86
C ALA A 134 8.38 -4.05 14.14
N ILE A 135 7.94 -5.31 14.03
CA ILE A 135 8.81 -6.49 14.19
C ILE A 135 9.82 -6.55 13.04
N GLN A 136 9.41 -6.30 11.80
CA GLN A 136 10.31 -6.27 10.63
C GLN A 136 11.39 -5.20 10.82
N ASN A 137 11.03 -4.00 11.23
CA ASN A 137 11.99 -2.93 11.53
C ASN A 137 12.95 -3.32 12.67
N MET A 138 12.44 -3.95 13.73
CA MET A 138 13.27 -4.48 14.81
C MET A 138 14.28 -5.51 14.30
N ASN A 139 13.83 -6.46 13.48
CA ASN A 139 14.72 -7.47 12.90
C ASN A 139 15.86 -6.83 12.12
N ILE A 140 15.53 -5.87 11.24
CA ILE A 140 16.53 -5.13 10.42
C ILE A 140 17.51 -4.36 11.33
N ILE A 141 17.01 -3.62 12.32
CA ILE A 141 17.85 -2.80 13.22
C ILE A 141 18.82 -3.67 14.02
N PHE A 142 18.39 -4.86 14.44
CA PHE A 142 19.22 -5.78 15.22
C PHE A 142 20.01 -6.79 14.36
N GLY A 143 19.99 -6.66 13.02
CA GLY A 143 20.74 -7.54 12.11
C GLY A 143 20.20 -8.97 12.04
N LEU A 144 18.93 -9.18 12.39
CA LEU A 144 18.24 -10.46 12.23
C LEU A 144 17.69 -10.56 10.78
N ASP A 145 17.40 -11.80 10.34
CA ASP A 145 16.64 -11.98 9.09
C ASP A 145 15.29 -11.26 9.26
N GLU A 146 14.97 -10.35 8.33
CA GLU A 146 13.75 -9.53 8.38
C GLU A 146 12.46 -10.36 8.49
N LYS A 147 12.50 -11.61 8.02
CA LYS A 147 11.38 -12.57 8.04
C LYS A 147 11.14 -13.22 9.39
N THR A 148 12.07 -13.08 10.33
CA THR A 148 12.01 -13.78 11.63
C THR A 148 10.70 -13.47 12.36
N GLY A 149 9.91 -14.52 12.63
CA GLY A 149 8.61 -14.43 13.31
C GLY A 149 7.46 -13.84 12.48
N LEU A 150 7.68 -13.52 11.19
CA LEU A 150 6.70 -12.85 10.33
C LEU A 150 6.18 -13.73 9.19
N VAL A 151 6.80 -14.87 8.92
CA VAL A 151 6.30 -15.84 7.94
C VAL A 151 5.23 -16.69 8.61
N ILE A 152 4.02 -16.15 8.66
CA ILE A 152 2.85 -16.79 9.26
C ILE A 152 2.00 -17.36 8.14
N VAL A 153 1.51 -18.59 8.31
CA VAL A 153 0.49 -19.15 7.43
C VAL A 153 -0.86 -18.58 7.85
N PRO A 154 -1.50 -17.74 7.00
CA PRO A 154 -2.80 -17.20 7.32
C PRO A 154 -3.85 -18.30 7.48
N PRO A 155 -4.85 -18.14 8.35
CA PRO A 155 -5.98 -19.07 8.40
C PRO A 155 -6.74 -19.04 7.07
N ALA A 156 -7.32 -20.18 6.69
CA ALA A 156 -7.96 -20.39 5.38
C ALA A 156 -9.33 -19.68 5.19
N PHE A 157 -9.77 -18.84 6.15
CA PHE A 157 -11.11 -18.18 6.15
C PHE A 157 -11.07 -16.80 6.77
#